data_ff5a8c8a4ebcf59b7810172dfcde7046
#
_entry.id   ff5a8c8a4ebcf59b7810172dfcde7046
#
_cell.length_a   1.000
_cell.length_b   1.000
_cell.length_c   1.000
_cell.angle_alpha   90.00
_cell.angle_beta   90.00
_cell.angle_gamma   90.00
#
_symmetry.space_group_name_H-M   'P 1'
#
loop_
_entity.id
_entity.type
_entity.pdbx_description
1 polymer ?
#
loop_
_entity_poly.entity_id
_entity_poly.type
_entity_poly.pdbx_seq_one_letter_code
_entity_poly.pdbx_strand_id
1 'polypeptide(L)'
;MGFKLLDFYKISPPVSGGETDPERSVRFKRIRWATFLSATTGYGIYYVCRLSMNVIRKPIVEDGVFTETQLGIIGSCLFFVYAVGKLTNGFLADRSNVKRFMSTGLLCSALINLCLGFTNSFFAFVLLWGLNGWFQSMGAASGVVSLTRWYSSKERGTFYGFWSASHNLGEALTFISIALLVSWIMG
;
A
#
# COMPACT_ATOMS: atom_id res chain seq x y z
N MET A 1 5.47 29.28 13.89
CA MET A 1 4.63 28.12 14.24
C MET A 1 5.12 26.93 13.43
N GLY A 2 6.08 26.15 13.94
CA GLY A 2 6.68 25.04 13.21
C GLY A 2 5.76 23.83 13.27
N PHE A 3 5.17 23.46 12.15
CA PHE A 3 4.44 22.20 11.98
C PHE A 3 5.46 21.06 12.14
N LYS A 4 5.47 20.43 13.32
CA LYS A 4 6.35 19.27 13.53
C LYS A 4 5.76 18.12 12.75
N LEU A 5 6.42 17.65 11.70
CA LEU A 5 6.02 16.51 10.86
C LEU A 5 5.57 15.29 11.69
N LEU A 6 6.18 15.11 12.86
CA LEU A 6 5.82 14.06 13.82
C LEU A 6 4.41 14.21 14.42
N ASP A 7 3.88 15.45 14.51
CA ASP A 7 2.53 15.68 15.03
C ASP A 7 1.44 15.18 14.07
N PHE A 8 1.75 15.13 12.77
CA PHE A 8 0.86 14.55 11.77
C PHE A 8 0.61 13.05 12.00
N TYR A 9 1.59 12.32 12.52
CA TYR A 9 1.46 10.88 12.75
C TYR A 9 0.98 10.52 14.17
N LYS A 10 0.76 11.49 15.05
CA LYS A 10 0.25 11.21 16.39
C LYS A 10 -1.11 10.51 16.35
N ILE A 11 -1.27 9.52 17.22
CA ILE A 11 -2.55 8.84 17.43
C ILE A 11 -3.56 9.85 17.94
N SER A 12 -4.74 9.89 17.33
CA SER A 12 -5.81 10.77 17.78
C SER A 12 -6.24 10.40 19.21
N PRO A 13 -6.47 11.38 20.11
CA PRO A 13 -6.94 11.11 21.44
C PRO A 13 -8.30 10.38 21.41
N PRO A 14 -8.62 9.56 22.41
CA PRO A 14 -9.91 8.92 22.52
C PRO A 14 -10.99 9.99 22.58
N VAL A 15 -12.07 9.80 21.84
CA VAL A 15 -13.24 10.70 21.90
C VAL A 15 -13.99 10.39 23.18
N SER A 16 -13.81 11.21 24.20
CA SER A 16 -14.64 11.23 25.41
C SER A 16 -15.91 12.02 25.12
N GLY A 17 -17.00 11.34 24.80
CA GLY A 17 -18.31 11.97 24.58
C GLY A 17 -19.33 11.40 25.56
N GLY A 18 -20.27 12.21 26.01
CA GLY A 18 -21.44 11.79 26.78
C GLY A 18 -22.47 11.02 25.93
N GLU A 19 -21.95 10.12 25.04
CA GLU A 19 -22.79 9.26 24.20
C GLU A 19 -23.47 8.18 25.06
N THR A 20 -24.73 7.89 24.76
CA THR A 20 -25.44 6.76 25.35
C THR A 20 -24.84 5.43 24.86
N ASP A 21 -24.97 4.36 25.65
CA ASP A 21 -24.45 3.04 25.29
C ASP A 21 -24.90 2.52 23.90
N PRO A 22 -26.18 2.68 23.49
CA PRO A 22 -26.62 2.25 22.17
C PRO A 22 -25.98 3.08 21.02
N GLU A 23 -25.87 4.40 21.17
CA GLU A 23 -25.22 5.29 20.18
C GLU A 23 -23.74 4.94 20.00
N ARG A 24 -23.05 4.69 21.11
CA ARG A 24 -21.65 4.25 21.11
C ARG A 24 -21.46 2.92 20.37
N SER A 25 -22.38 1.98 20.55
CA SER A 25 -22.36 0.67 19.87
C SER A 25 -22.53 0.81 18.35
N VAL A 26 -23.49 1.63 17.91
CA VAL A 26 -23.74 1.88 16.48
C VAL A 26 -22.53 2.57 15.85
N ARG A 27 -22.00 3.60 16.50
CA ARG A 27 -20.82 4.33 16.05
C ARG A 27 -19.58 3.40 15.95
N PHE A 28 -19.36 2.55 16.94
CA PHE A 28 -18.27 1.56 16.93
C PHE A 28 -18.37 0.63 15.73
N LYS A 29 -19.54 0.06 15.47
CA LYS A 29 -19.78 -0.80 14.31
C LYS A 29 -19.49 -0.08 12.99
N ARG A 30 -19.97 1.16 12.85
CA ARG A 30 -19.76 1.97 11.65
C ARG A 30 -18.27 2.26 11.41
N ILE A 31 -17.54 2.68 12.43
CA ILE A 31 -16.11 2.99 12.31
C ILE A 31 -15.31 1.71 12.01
N ARG A 32 -15.64 0.59 12.64
CA ARG A 32 -15.03 -0.72 12.42
C ARG A 32 -15.13 -1.16 10.96
N TRP A 33 -16.34 -1.08 10.38
CA TRP A 33 -16.56 -1.39 8.96
C TRP A 33 -15.85 -0.40 8.03
N ALA A 34 -15.93 0.89 8.31
CA ALA A 34 -15.22 1.90 7.54
C ALA A 34 -13.70 1.67 7.55
N THR A 35 -13.13 1.29 8.70
CA THR A 35 -11.70 0.96 8.82
C THR A 35 -11.35 -0.26 8.01
N PHE A 36 -12.15 -1.33 8.06
CA PHE A 36 -11.95 -2.54 7.28
C PHE A 36 -11.99 -2.27 5.77
N LEU A 37 -13.04 -1.61 5.30
CA LEU A 37 -13.19 -1.28 3.88
C LEU A 37 -12.06 -0.38 3.38
N SER A 38 -11.69 0.65 4.17
CA SER A 38 -10.58 1.54 3.81
C SER A 38 -9.24 0.81 3.76
N ALA A 39 -8.96 -0.09 4.72
CA ALA A 39 -7.75 -0.89 4.73
C ALA A 39 -7.70 -1.87 3.54
N THR A 40 -8.82 -2.51 3.23
CA THR A 40 -8.96 -3.47 2.13
C THR A 40 -8.79 -2.78 0.77
N THR A 41 -9.52 -1.69 0.54
CA THR A 41 -9.46 -0.91 -0.71
C THR A 41 -8.07 -0.28 -0.88
N GLY A 42 -7.55 0.35 0.17
CA GLY A 42 -6.22 0.96 0.14
C GLY A 42 -5.13 -0.06 -0.16
N TYR A 43 -5.21 -1.26 0.42
CA TYR A 43 -4.25 -2.32 0.16
C TYR A 43 -4.36 -2.86 -1.28
N GLY A 44 -5.57 -2.97 -1.83
CA GLY A 44 -5.77 -3.29 -3.25
C GLY A 44 -5.11 -2.27 -4.18
N ILE A 45 -5.25 -0.97 -3.89
CA ILE A 45 -4.60 0.10 -4.68
C ILE A 45 -3.06 0.03 -4.58
N TYR A 46 -2.50 -0.36 -3.43
CA TYR A 46 -1.06 -0.62 -3.32
C TYR A 46 -0.59 -1.67 -4.33
N TYR A 47 -1.40 -2.71 -4.58
CA TYR A 47 -1.05 -3.73 -5.57
C TYR A 47 -1.06 -3.21 -6.99
N VAL A 48 -1.92 -2.25 -7.33
CA VAL A 48 -1.86 -1.56 -8.63
C VAL A 48 -0.48 -0.91 -8.82
N CYS A 49 0.01 -0.17 -7.83
CA CYS A 49 1.34 0.46 -7.88
C CYS A 49 2.51 -0.54 -7.84
N ARG A 50 2.29 -1.77 -7.37
CA ARG A 50 3.31 -2.80 -7.26
C ARG A 50 3.45 -3.64 -8.52
N LEU A 51 2.33 -3.93 -9.17
CA LEU A 51 2.28 -4.87 -10.29
C LEU A 51 2.40 -4.19 -11.65
N SER A 52 2.37 -2.86 -11.69
CA SER A 52 2.57 -2.07 -12.91
C SER A 52 3.80 -2.54 -13.71
N MET A 53 4.93 -2.78 -13.01
CA MET A 53 6.16 -3.25 -13.62
C MET A 53 6.04 -4.63 -14.28
N ASN A 54 5.24 -5.54 -13.71
CA ASN A 54 5.07 -6.88 -14.26
C ASN A 54 4.36 -6.86 -15.62
N VAL A 55 3.44 -5.92 -15.81
CA VAL A 55 2.67 -5.79 -17.06
C VAL A 55 3.51 -5.17 -18.17
N ILE A 56 4.36 -4.18 -17.84
CA ILE A 56 5.21 -3.50 -18.83
C ILE A 56 6.55 -4.20 -19.06
N ARG A 57 6.82 -5.30 -18.34
CA ARG A 57 8.09 -6.03 -18.44
C ARG A 57 8.41 -6.47 -19.86
N LYS A 58 7.44 -7.08 -20.56
CA LYS A 58 7.63 -7.58 -21.91
C LYS A 58 7.97 -6.46 -22.89
N PRO A 59 7.20 -5.38 -23.01
CA PRO A 59 7.58 -4.22 -23.83
C PRO A 59 8.97 -3.66 -23.51
N ILE A 60 9.34 -3.50 -22.25
CA ILE A 60 10.65 -2.97 -21.84
C ILE A 60 11.81 -3.83 -22.39
N VAL A 61 11.65 -5.14 -22.42
CA VAL A 61 12.66 -6.06 -22.96
C VAL A 61 12.67 -6.03 -24.48
N GLU A 62 11.50 -6.03 -25.13
CA GLU A 62 11.35 -5.98 -26.60
C GLU A 62 11.92 -4.68 -27.16
N ASP A 63 11.72 -3.56 -26.48
CA ASP A 63 12.26 -2.24 -26.86
C ASP A 63 13.75 -2.10 -26.51
N GLY A 64 14.38 -3.11 -25.87
CA GLY A 64 15.79 -3.11 -25.52
C GLY A 64 16.17 -2.11 -24.43
N VAL A 65 15.21 -1.60 -23.64
CA VAL A 65 15.47 -0.64 -22.56
C VAL A 65 16.22 -1.32 -21.42
N PHE A 66 15.78 -2.52 -21.01
CA PHE A 66 16.45 -3.34 -20.01
C PHE A 66 16.47 -4.82 -20.42
N THR A 67 17.53 -5.51 -19.99
CA THR A 67 17.62 -6.97 -20.12
C THR A 67 16.79 -7.67 -19.04
N GLU A 68 16.44 -8.93 -19.26
CA GLU A 68 15.77 -9.78 -18.26
C GLU A 68 16.54 -9.84 -16.93
N THR A 69 17.87 -9.89 -16.99
CA THR A 69 18.73 -9.89 -15.81
C THR A 69 18.62 -8.58 -15.03
N GLN A 70 18.60 -7.44 -15.72
CA GLN A 70 18.42 -6.12 -15.09
C GLN A 70 17.05 -6.00 -14.43
N LEU A 71 15.98 -6.48 -15.08
CA LEU A 71 14.65 -6.50 -14.49
C LEU A 71 14.57 -7.44 -13.28
N GLY A 72 15.31 -8.55 -13.30
CA GLY A 72 15.48 -9.43 -12.14
C GLY A 72 16.12 -8.70 -10.95
N ILE A 73 17.18 -7.92 -11.17
CA ILE A 73 17.86 -7.13 -10.13
C ILE A 73 16.91 -6.06 -9.57
N ILE A 74 16.22 -5.32 -10.45
CA ILE A 74 15.23 -4.30 -10.04
C ILE A 74 14.15 -4.92 -9.15
N GLY A 75 13.58 -6.06 -9.56
CA GLY A 75 12.57 -6.77 -8.79
C GLY A 75 13.08 -7.28 -7.44
N SER A 76 14.29 -7.84 -7.42
CA SER A 76 14.94 -8.33 -6.19
C SER A 76 15.18 -7.20 -5.19
N CYS A 77 15.60 -6.02 -5.66
CA CYS A 77 15.79 -4.83 -4.82
C CYS A 77 14.49 -4.42 -4.12
N LEU A 78 13.36 -4.39 -4.85
CA LEU A 78 12.05 -4.11 -4.26
C LEU A 78 11.72 -5.08 -3.13
N PHE A 79 11.85 -6.40 -3.40
CA PHE A 79 11.47 -7.42 -2.41
C PHE A 79 12.37 -7.37 -1.17
N PHE A 80 13.67 -7.14 -1.35
CA PHE A 80 14.60 -7.00 -0.23
C PHE A 80 14.26 -5.80 0.64
N VAL A 81 14.10 -4.61 0.04
CA VAL A 81 13.75 -3.39 0.77
C VAL A 81 12.37 -3.49 1.40
N TYR A 82 11.42 -4.14 0.72
CA TYR A 82 10.08 -4.41 1.27
C TYR A 82 10.14 -5.31 2.52
N ALA A 83 10.99 -6.34 2.52
CA ALA A 83 11.15 -7.23 3.68
C ALA A 83 11.72 -6.47 4.89
N VAL A 84 12.78 -5.68 4.70
CA VAL A 84 13.34 -4.79 5.73
C VAL A 84 12.30 -3.76 6.18
N GLY A 85 11.59 -3.17 5.22
CA GLY A 85 10.53 -2.22 5.47
C GLY A 85 9.39 -2.79 6.30
N LYS A 86 9.00 -4.05 6.11
CA LYS A 86 7.96 -4.70 6.93
C LYS A 86 8.31 -4.72 8.42
N LEU A 87 9.55 -5.00 8.76
CA LEU A 87 10.00 -5.00 10.15
C LEU A 87 9.92 -3.60 10.76
N THR A 88 10.54 -2.62 10.12
CA THR A 88 10.61 -1.24 10.61
C THR A 88 9.26 -0.53 10.59
N ASN A 89 8.53 -0.63 9.50
CA ASN A 89 7.20 -0.02 9.35
C ASN A 89 6.13 -0.70 10.22
N GLY A 90 6.32 -1.96 10.64
CA GLY A 90 5.50 -2.60 11.63
C GLY A 90 5.53 -1.84 12.97
N PHE A 91 6.72 -1.55 13.48
CA PHE A 91 6.90 -0.76 14.71
C PHE A 91 6.40 0.69 14.57
N LEU A 92 6.62 1.30 13.41
CA LEU A 92 6.17 2.67 13.15
C LEU A 92 4.64 2.76 13.06
N ALA A 93 4.00 1.82 12.40
CA ALA A 93 2.54 1.76 12.28
C ALA A 93 1.86 1.59 13.63
N ASP A 94 2.43 0.77 14.53
CA ASP A 94 1.90 0.59 15.89
C ASP A 94 1.90 1.87 16.74
N ARG A 95 2.80 2.79 16.45
CA ARG A 95 2.95 4.05 17.18
C ARG A 95 2.38 5.26 16.44
N SER A 96 1.79 5.02 15.29
CA SER A 96 1.32 6.07 14.39
C SER A 96 -0.19 6.07 14.22
N ASN A 97 -0.70 7.17 13.68
CA ASN A 97 -2.05 7.21 13.12
C ASN A 97 -2.06 6.39 11.82
N VAL A 98 -2.58 5.17 11.92
CA VAL A 98 -2.52 4.15 10.85
C VAL A 98 -3.09 4.65 9.52
N LYS A 99 -4.18 5.44 9.57
CA LYS A 99 -4.80 6.02 8.37
C LYS A 99 -3.82 6.95 7.64
N ARG A 100 -3.20 7.86 8.35
CA ARG A 100 -2.24 8.81 7.78
C ARG A 100 -0.98 8.11 7.29
N PHE A 101 -0.51 7.14 8.06
CA PHE A 101 0.66 6.32 7.72
C PHE A 101 0.45 5.55 6.41
N MET A 102 -0.69 4.86 6.28
CA MET A 102 -1.08 4.14 5.08
C MET A 102 -1.22 5.07 3.86
N SER A 103 -1.90 6.22 4.04
CA SER A 103 -2.10 7.18 2.94
C SER A 103 -0.78 7.79 2.46
N THR A 104 0.15 8.09 3.36
CA THR A 104 1.49 8.59 2.99
C THR A 104 2.26 7.56 2.17
N GLY A 105 2.29 6.30 2.63
CA GLY A 105 2.96 5.23 1.89
C GLY A 105 2.38 5.05 0.49
N LEU A 106 1.04 5.10 0.36
CA LEU A 106 0.38 4.98 -0.94
C LEU A 106 0.71 6.16 -1.87
N LEU A 107 0.65 7.38 -1.34
CA LEU A 107 1.00 8.59 -2.11
C LEU A 107 2.44 8.55 -2.60
N CYS A 108 3.39 8.22 -1.72
CA CYS A 108 4.80 8.10 -2.10
C CYS A 108 5.01 6.99 -3.14
N SER A 109 4.34 5.84 -2.98
CA SER A 109 4.39 4.75 -3.95
C SER A 109 3.87 5.19 -5.33
N ALA A 110 2.75 5.92 -5.37
CA ALA A 110 2.19 6.45 -6.62
C ALA A 110 3.13 7.47 -7.29
N LEU A 111 3.72 8.38 -6.51
CA LEU A 111 4.70 9.36 -7.02
C LEU A 111 5.94 8.68 -7.59
N ILE A 112 6.45 7.63 -6.93
CA ILE A 112 7.59 6.85 -7.44
C ILE A 112 7.24 6.17 -8.75
N ASN A 113 6.05 5.57 -8.87
CA ASN A 113 5.61 4.98 -10.14
C ASN A 113 5.53 6.03 -11.26
N LEU A 114 5.07 7.25 -10.93
CA LEU A 114 5.07 8.35 -11.88
C LEU A 114 6.50 8.74 -12.30
N CYS A 115 7.42 8.86 -11.36
CA CYS A 115 8.83 9.19 -11.65
C CYS A 115 9.51 8.13 -12.52
N LEU A 116 9.17 6.85 -12.35
CA LEU A 116 9.70 5.76 -13.18
C LEU A 116 9.33 5.91 -14.65
N GLY A 117 8.18 6.51 -14.97
CA GLY A 117 7.76 6.77 -16.34
C GLY A 117 8.63 7.81 -17.08
N PHE A 118 9.47 8.55 -16.37
CA PHE A 118 10.33 9.61 -16.94
C PHE A 118 11.82 9.23 -16.99
N THR A 119 12.19 7.99 -16.66
CA THR A 119 13.59 7.58 -16.65
C THR A 119 13.80 6.22 -17.31
N ASN A 120 14.89 6.10 -18.07
CA ASN A 120 15.37 4.83 -18.66
C ASN A 120 16.70 4.40 -18.01
N SER A 121 17.14 5.09 -16.95
CA SER A 121 18.39 4.75 -16.27
C SER A 121 18.21 3.54 -15.37
N PHE A 122 19.01 2.49 -15.57
CA PHE A 122 18.98 1.29 -14.74
C PHE A 122 19.17 1.58 -13.25
N PHE A 123 20.16 2.41 -12.90
CA PHE A 123 20.42 2.76 -11.50
C PHE A 123 19.28 3.55 -10.86
N ALA A 124 18.68 4.48 -11.62
CA ALA A 124 17.50 5.21 -11.15
C ALA A 124 16.31 4.27 -10.92
N PHE A 125 16.10 3.30 -11.82
CA PHE A 125 15.06 2.27 -11.64
C PHE A 125 15.28 1.41 -10.40
N VAL A 126 16.51 0.91 -10.17
CA VAL A 126 16.83 0.12 -8.97
C VAL A 126 16.55 0.93 -7.70
N LEU A 127 16.99 2.19 -7.65
CA LEU A 127 16.79 3.06 -6.50
C LEU A 127 15.29 3.35 -6.25
N LEU A 128 14.60 3.82 -7.28
CA LEU A 128 13.18 4.17 -7.18
C LEU A 128 12.31 2.95 -6.86
N TRP A 129 12.58 1.81 -7.50
CA TRP A 129 11.84 0.58 -7.24
C TRP A 129 12.12 0.00 -5.86
N GLY A 130 13.36 0.13 -5.36
CA GLY A 130 13.70 -0.17 -3.97
C GLY A 130 12.94 0.72 -2.98
N LEU A 131 12.91 2.05 -3.21
CA LEU A 131 12.12 2.99 -2.41
C LEU A 131 10.62 2.66 -2.47
N ASN A 132 10.11 2.26 -3.64
CA ASN A 132 8.74 1.77 -3.77
C ASN A 132 8.49 0.59 -2.83
N GLY A 133 9.43 -0.36 -2.73
CA GLY A 133 9.36 -1.48 -1.79
C GLY A 133 9.20 -1.02 -0.34
N TRP A 134 9.94 0.00 0.09
CA TRP A 134 9.81 0.58 1.42
C TRP A 134 8.41 1.14 1.68
N PHE A 135 7.91 1.99 0.79
CA PHE A 135 6.58 2.60 0.94
C PHE A 135 5.46 1.58 0.80
N GLN A 136 5.61 0.57 -0.04
CA GLN A 136 4.68 -0.55 -0.17
C GLN A 136 4.52 -1.33 1.15
N SER A 137 5.59 -1.47 1.93
CA SER A 137 5.54 -2.15 3.22
C SER A 137 4.70 -1.40 4.27
N MET A 138 4.55 -0.07 4.15
CA MET A 138 3.67 0.74 5.00
C MET A 138 2.20 0.31 4.88
N GLY A 139 1.75 -0.05 3.67
CA GLY A 139 0.40 -0.55 3.43
C GLY A 139 0.12 -1.86 4.15
N ALA A 140 1.02 -2.83 4.05
CA ALA A 140 0.90 -4.12 4.72
C ALA A 140 0.90 -3.97 6.26
N ALA A 141 1.84 -3.20 6.81
CA ALA A 141 1.92 -2.92 8.24
C ALA A 141 0.64 -2.25 8.76
N SER A 142 0.15 -1.24 8.04
CA SER A 142 -1.09 -0.53 8.37
C SER A 142 -2.31 -1.43 8.38
N GLY A 143 -2.44 -2.33 7.41
CA GLY A 143 -3.54 -3.29 7.35
C GLY A 143 -3.57 -4.20 8.56
N VAL A 144 -2.44 -4.82 8.89
CA VAL A 144 -2.32 -5.70 10.06
C VAL A 144 -2.63 -4.96 11.36
N VAL A 145 -2.04 -3.77 11.57
CA VAL A 145 -2.28 -2.96 12.78
C VAL A 145 -3.75 -2.53 12.88
N SER A 146 -4.38 -2.14 11.76
CA SER A 146 -5.81 -1.82 11.76
C SER A 146 -6.67 -2.99 12.21
N LEU A 147 -6.42 -4.18 11.68
CA LEU A 147 -7.18 -5.38 12.04
C LEU A 147 -6.95 -5.78 13.50
N THR A 148 -5.73 -5.68 14.00
CA THR A 148 -5.43 -6.00 15.40
C THR A 148 -6.09 -5.05 16.39
N ARG A 149 -6.25 -3.77 16.05
CA ARG A 149 -6.88 -2.75 16.90
C ARG A 149 -8.40 -2.84 16.93
N TRP A 150 -9.01 -3.23 15.81
CA TRP A 150 -10.47 -3.16 15.65
C TRP A 150 -11.19 -4.50 15.76
N TYR A 151 -10.46 -5.63 15.72
CA TYR A 151 -11.06 -6.96 15.71
C TYR A 151 -10.53 -7.83 16.86
N SER A 152 -11.44 -8.51 17.55
CA SER A 152 -11.12 -9.46 18.61
C SER A 152 -10.34 -10.67 18.07
N SER A 153 -9.64 -11.38 18.93
CA SER A 153 -8.87 -12.57 18.54
C SER A 153 -9.73 -13.63 17.86
N LYS A 154 -11.02 -13.73 18.22
CA LYS A 154 -11.97 -14.70 17.65
C LYS A 154 -12.37 -14.37 16.21
N GLU A 155 -12.44 -13.08 15.86
CA GLU A 155 -12.91 -12.61 14.54
C GLU A 155 -11.75 -12.26 13.61
N ARG A 156 -10.59 -11.93 14.17
CA ARG A 156 -9.43 -11.40 13.42
C ARG A 156 -9.01 -12.28 12.26
N GLY A 157 -9.02 -13.61 12.43
CA GLY A 157 -8.65 -14.56 11.37
C GLY A 157 -9.54 -14.43 10.13
N THR A 158 -10.84 -14.31 10.32
CA THR A 158 -11.81 -14.15 9.22
C THR A 158 -11.60 -12.84 8.49
N PHE A 159 -11.52 -11.72 9.22
CA PHE A 159 -11.30 -10.42 8.60
C PHE A 159 -9.92 -10.28 7.96
N TYR A 160 -8.90 -10.93 8.53
CA TYR A 160 -7.57 -11.01 7.91
C TYR A 160 -7.60 -11.78 6.59
N GLY A 161 -8.36 -12.88 6.52
CA GLY A 161 -8.55 -13.64 5.29
C GLY A 161 -9.20 -12.80 4.18
N PHE A 162 -10.29 -12.07 4.49
CA PHE A 162 -10.93 -11.16 3.54
C PHE A 162 -10.01 -9.99 3.14
N TRP A 163 -9.31 -9.39 4.09
CA TRP A 163 -8.34 -8.34 3.79
C TRP A 163 -7.20 -8.87 2.91
N SER A 164 -6.70 -10.07 3.19
CA SER A 164 -5.66 -10.70 2.39
C SER A 164 -6.12 -10.97 0.95
N ALA A 165 -7.40 -11.28 0.72
CA ALA A 165 -7.94 -11.46 -0.63
C ALA A 165 -7.93 -10.16 -1.46
N SER A 166 -7.84 -8.97 -0.82
CA SER A 166 -7.82 -7.69 -1.53
C SER A 166 -6.61 -7.51 -2.45
N HIS A 167 -5.50 -8.19 -2.18
CA HIS A 167 -4.35 -8.16 -3.09
C HIS A 167 -4.65 -8.84 -4.42
N ASN A 168 -5.37 -9.95 -4.43
CA ASN A 168 -5.79 -10.62 -5.66
C ASN A 168 -6.75 -9.73 -6.49
N LEU A 169 -7.65 -9.00 -5.82
CA LEU A 169 -8.50 -8.00 -6.49
C LEU A 169 -7.68 -6.85 -7.07
N GLY A 170 -6.69 -6.34 -6.33
CA GLY A 170 -5.78 -5.31 -6.81
C GLY A 170 -4.96 -5.79 -8.02
N GLU A 171 -4.51 -7.03 -8.00
CA GLU A 171 -3.81 -7.67 -9.11
C GLU A 171 -4.70 -7.77 -10.35
N ALA A 172 -5.90 -8.33 -10.21
CA ALA A 172 -6.87 -8.43 -11.31
C ALA A 172 -7.21 -7.05 -11.91
N LEU A 173 -7.45 -6.05 -11.07
CA LEU A 173 -7.71 -4.68 -11.50
C LEU A 173 -6.52 -4.08 -12.26
N THR A 174 -5.28 -4.38 -11.86
CA THR A 174 -4.08 -3.90 -12.55
C THR A 174 -4.02 -4.45 -13.97
N PHE A 175 -4.16 -5.76 -14.13
CA PHE A 175 -4.11 -6.39 -15.45
C PHE A 175 -5.24 -5.88 -16.37
N ILE A 176 -6.47 -5.80 -15.86
CA ILE A 176 -7.63 -5.30 -16.62
C ILE A 176 -7.41 -3.83 -17.02
N SER A 177 -7.01 -2.98 -16.07
CA SER A 177 -6.83 -1.54 -16.33
C SER A 177 -5.75 -1.29 -17.39
N ILE A 178 -4.61 -2.00 -17.31
CA ILE A 178 -3.52 -1.82 -18.26
C ILE A 178 -3.89 -2.42 -19.62
N ALA A 179 -4.55 -3.58 -19.66
CA ALA A 179 -5.02 -4.15 -20.92
C ALA A 179 -5.98 -3.22 -21.67
N LEU A 180 -6.93 -2.61 -20.95
CA LEU A 180 -7.85 -1.62 -21.51
C LEU A 180 -7.11 -0.37 -22.00
N LEU A 181 -6.15 0.12 -21.23
CA LEU A 181 -5.37 1.30 -21.58
C LEU A 181 -4.51 1.06 -22.83
N VAL A 182 -3.86 -0.09 -22.90
CA VAL A 182 -3.07 -0.49 -24.08
C VAL A 182 -3.96 -0.65 -25.32
N SER A 183 -5.13 -1.31 -25.19
CA SER A 183 -6.06 -1.46 -26.30
C SER A 183 -6.61 -0.12 -26.81
N TRP A 184 -6.76 0.86 -25.91
CA TRP A 184 -7.24 2.20 -26.28
C TRP A 184 -6.17 3.06 -26.96
N ILE A 185 -4.88 2.87 -26.58
CA ILE A 185 -3.76 3.63 -27.17
C ILE A 185 -3.33 3.04 -28.52
N MET A 186 -3.43 1.71 -28.68
CA MET A 186 -2.93 1.00 -29.86
C MET A 186 -4.04 0.68 -30.89
N GLY A 187 -5.31 0.89 -30.56
CA GLY A 187 -6.46 0.75 -31.48
C GLY A 187 -6.93 2.08 -32.00
#